data_4997f262884bd34981b4d0305596d623
#
_entry.id   4997f262884bd34981b4d0305596d623
#
_cell.length_a   1.000
_cell.length_b   1.000
_cell.length_c   1.000
_cell.angle_alpha   90.00
_cell.angle_beta   90.00
_cell.angle_gamma   90.00
#
_symmetry.space_group_name_H-M   'P 1'
#
loop_
_entity.id
_entity.type
_entity.pdbx_description
1 polymer ?
#
loop_
_entity_poly.entity_id
_entity_poly.type
_entity_poly.pdbx_seq_one_letter_code
_entity_poly.pdbx_strand_id
1 'polypeptide(L)'
;MTIRSARPHSTLRLQLHRGFGFAEALAQCDYFAALGVSHIYASPIFSARSGSTHGYDVVDPQQVNPELGGEPGLRALVQGLHQRGMGLILDIVPNHMAIGSQNPWWCDVLLWGEQSAYANWFDIAWQGPDTALHGKVLLPILGDSYGALLSAGAFTLDFDGRSGRFSITYGDQHLPLAPQAYAALLAHSDAPCLDEARAIFAALAHGDKPALQQQAQRGWQLLQVAAAQDAGATAIAALLQQLVTAPGAAMHALLECQHYRLCDWRNAGDEINWRRFFEIGDLIGMRVEREDVFEATHSGLFRLVEQGLVDGVRIDHIDGLADPRAYARQLRTRLQSLRAAWTPQPVYIIAEKILATDEQLPVDWGLDGTSGYDFMDQVGAWLHEGHGSVALDAIWYRSCADSDVDARLFRPLVSNTRRRLLEQNFASELQALCQTLHTLARSEPATRDLSLHSIHRCVLELLVSFPVYRSYADADGCCPYDAHLIRTTATQVSERLRALDRPSLLAVVAWLSGAASAASPATKQLRWRARTRWQQLTPPLTAKSTEDTAFYRYGRLLSRNEVGSMPAQLALSSDHLHRYAAQRHYHFPDAMLSTATHDHKR
;
A
#
# COMPACT_ATOMS: atom_id res chain seq x y z
N MET A 1 -28.86 -4.50 -31.56
CA MET A 1 -27.83 -4.68 -30.50
C MET A 1 -26.54 -4.08 -31.03
N THR A 2 -26.06 -2.99 -30.48
CA THR A 2 -24.76 -2.42 -30.84
C THR A 2 -23.69 -3.42 -30.39
N ILE A 3 -22.78 -3.82 -31.29
CA ILE A 3 -21.69 -4.74 -30.93
C ILE A 3 -20.73 -3.93 -30.06
N ARG A 4 -20.59 -4.34 -28.79
CA ARG A 4 -19.65 -3.74 -27.84
C ARG A 4 -18.22 -4.10 -28.25
N SER A 5 -17.33 -3.10 -28.30
CA SER A 5 -15.90 -3.36 -28.50
C SER A 5 -15.36 -4.11 -27.29
N ALA A 6 -14.65 -5.20 -27.53
CA ALA A 6 -14.01 -5.96 -26.45
C ALA A 6 -12.76 -5.26 -25.91
N ARG A 7 -12.19 -4.38 -26.70
CA ARG A 7 -10.99 -3.64 -26.34
C ARG A 7 -11.26 -2.15 -26.36
N PRO A 8 -10.75 -1.39 -25.38
CA PRO A 8 -10.92 0.04 -25.35
C PRO A 8 -10.19 0.69 -26.53
N HIS A 9 -10.87 1.59 -27.25
CA HIS A 9 -10.22 2.47 -28.22
C HIS A 9 -10.26 3.94 -27.78
N SER A 10 -11.10 4.26 -26.80
CA SER A 10 -11.17 5.57 -26.16
C SER A 10 -11.70 5.38 -24.74
N THR A 11 -11.02 5.93 -23.74
CA THR A 11 -11.43 5.81 -22.35
C THR A 11 -11.62 7.18 -21.71
N LEU A 12 -12.59 7.29 -20.82
CA LEU A 12 -12.80 8.43 -19.95
C LEU A 12 -12.76 7.98 -18.49
N ARG A 13 -11.83 8.56 -17.71
CA ARG A 13 -11.78 8.28 -16.29
C ARG A 13 -12.80 9.10 -15.53
N LEU A 14 -13.59 8.41 -14.68
CA LEU A 14 -14.51 9.03 -13.74
C LEU A 14 -13.99 8.85 -12.31
N GLN A 15 -13.90 9.95 -11.58
CA GLN A 15 -13.65 9.96 -10.14
C GLN A 15 -15.00 9.88 -9.44
N LEU A 16 -15.31 8.69 -8.88
CA LEU A 16 -16.58 8.43 -8.21
C LEU A 16 -16.46 8.74 -6.70
N HIS A 17 -17.47 9.42 -6.18
CA HIS A 17 -17.63 9.74 -4.77
C HIS A 17 -19.10 10.00 -4.46
N ARG A 18 -19.49 10.20 -3.19
CA ARG A 18 -20.88 10.39 -2.77
C ARG A 18 -21.63 11.53 -3.48
N GLY A 19 -20.92 12.53 -4.02
CA GLY A 19 -21.50 13.66 -4.76
C GLY A 19 -21.55 13.45 -6.27
N PHE A 20 -20.90 12.40 -6.79
CA PHE A 20 -20.93 11.95 -8.17
C PHE A 20 -20.78 10.42 -8.20
N GLY A 21 -21.89 9.73 -7.99
CA GLY A 21 -21.94 8.27 -7.95
C GLY A 21 -22.42 7.65 -9.26
N PHE A 22 -22.95 6.43 -9.17
CA PHE A 22 -23.38 5.68 -10.34
C PHE A 22 -24.62 6.31 -11.03
N ALA A 23 -25.50 6.94 -10.27
CA ALA A 23 -26.69 7.59 -10.84
C ALA A 23 -26.33 8.83 -11.67
N GLU A 24 -25.42 9.66 -11.16
CA GLU A 24 -24.92 10.84 -11.85
C GLU A 24 -24.13 10.44 -13.12
N ALA A 25 -23.30 9.40 -13.02
CA ALA A 25 -22.58 8.86 -14.17
C ALA A 25 -23.52 8.29 -15.24
N LEU A 26 -24.59 7.57 -14.83
CA LEU A 26 -25.62 7.06 -15.73
C LEU A 26 -26.32 8.19 -16.48
N ALA A 27 -26.63 9.29 -15.82
CA ALA A 27 -27.26 10.46 -16.43
C ALA A 27 -26.39 11.11 -17.52
N GLN A 28 -25.06 10.88 -17.53
CA GLN A 28 -24.12 11.41 -18.51
C GLN A 28 -23.78 10.42 -19.64
N CYS A 29 -24.33 9.21 -19.66
CA CYS A 29 -23.95 8.18 -20.64
C CYS A 29 -24.17 8.60 -22.11
N ASP A 30 -25.20 9.39 -22.40
CA ASP A 30 -25.43 9.91 -23.76
C ASP A 30 -24.33 10.90 -24.19
N TYR A 31 -23.89 11.75 -23.26
CA TYR A 31 -22.78 12.67 -23.51
C TYR A 31 -21.47 11.91 -23.74
N PHE A 32 -21.17 10.90 -22.93
CA PHE A 32 -19.96 10.08 -23.10
C PHE A 32 -19.96 9.33 -24.43
N ALA A 33 -21.10 8.78 -24.82
CA ALA A 33 -21.25 8.13 -26.13
C ALA A 33 -21.06 9.11 -27.28
N ALA A 34 -21.61 10.33 -27.18
CA ALA A 34 -21.47 11.40 -28.20
C ALA A 34 -20.00 11.86 -28.32
N LEU A 35 -19.19 11.80 -27.25
CA LEU A 35 -17.76 12.05 -27.31
C LEU A 35 -16.95 10.91 -27.99
N GLY A 36 -17.58 9.77 -28.29
CA GLY A 36 -16.91 8.61 -28.87
C GLY A 36 -16.15 7.75 -27.83
N VAL A 37 -16.49 7.87 -26.54
CA VAL A 37 -15.91 7.05 -25.48
C VAL A 37 -16.39 5.61 -25.65
N SER A 38 -15.45 4.66 -25.69
CA SER A 38 -15.76 3.23 -25.77
C SER A 38 -15.87 2.56 -24.41
N HIS A 39 -15.13 3.03 -23.43
CA HIS A 39 -15.15 2.49 -22.07
C HIS A 39 -15.02 3.61 -21.04
N ILE A 40 -15.82 3.51 -19.99
CA ILE A 40 -15.58 4.28 -18.77
C ILE A 40 -14.50 3.57 -17.96
N TYR A 41 -13.51 4.34 -17.50
CA TYR A 41 -12.52 3.91 -16.54
C TYR A 41 -12.90 4.50 -15.18
N ALA A 42 -13.47 3.67 -14.30
CA ALA A 42 -13.97 4.10 -13.00
C ALA A 42 -12.85 4.04 -11.94
N SER A 43 -12.79 5.05 -11.05
CA SER A 43 -12.03 4.96 -9.79
C SER A 43 -12.52 3.75 -8.95
N PRO A 44 -11.80 3.34 -7.89
CA PRO A 44 -12.20 2.18 -7.09
C PRO A 44 -13.65 2.28 -6.60
N ILE A 45 -14.41 1.19 -6.73
CA ILE A 45 -15.86 1.16 -6.46
C ILE A 45 -16.25 0.36 -5.24
N PHE A 46 -15.31 -0.35 -4.60
CA PHE A 46 -15.59 -1.12 -3.40
C PHE A 46 -15.68 -0.22 -2.17
N SER A 47 -16.26 -0.74 -1.08
CA SER A 47 -16.47 0.03 0.14
C SER A 47 -15.15 0.61 0.64
N ALA A 48 -15.08 1.93 0.69
CA ALA A 48 -13.97 2.73 1.16
C ALA A 48 -14.33 3.38 2.50
N ARG A 49 -13.41 4.10 3.13
CA ARG A 49 -13.73 4.92 4.30
C ARG A 49 -14.91 5.83 4.01
N SER A 50 -15.78 6.01 4.99
CA SER A 50 -16.93 6.90 4.86
C SER A 50 -16.50 8.31 4.47
N GLY A 51 -17.14 8.87 3.46
CA GLY A 51 -16.81 10.17 2.89
C GLY A 51 -15.57 10.21 2.00
N SER A 52 -14.98 9.07 1.65
CA SER A 52 -13.86 9.00 0.69
C SER A 52 -14.22 9.67 -0.62
N THR A 53 -13.32 10.51 -1.13
CA THR A 53 -13.48 11.23 -2.41
C THR A 53 -12.77 10.55 -3.57
N HIS A 54 -12.08 9.42 -3.33
CA HIS A 54 -11.24 8.75 -4.32
C HIS A 54 -11.38 7.22 -4.36
N GLY A 55 -11.78 6.57 -3.24
CA GLY A 55 -12.02 5.13 -3.17
C GLY A 55 -10.79 4.23 -3.01
N TYR A 56 -9.56 4.79 -2.94
CA TYR A 56 -8.33 3.98 -2.76
C TYR A 56 -8.12 3.51 -1.32
N ASP A 57 -8.84 4.08 -0.37
CA ASP A 57 -8.84 3.72 1.06
C ASP A 57 -9.89 2.64 1.38
N VAL A 58 -9.79 1.52 0.66
CA VAL A 58 -10.73 0.38 0.74
C VAL A 58 -10.77 -0.19 2.16
N VAL A 59 -11.98 -0.42 2.68
CA VAL A 59 -12.24 -1.09 3.97
C VAL A 59 -12.92 -2.45 3.81
N ASP A 60 -13.66 -2.65 2.71
CA ASP A 60 -14.26 -3.94 2.36
C ASP A 60 -14.25 -4.13 0.83
N PRO A 61 -13.39 -5.02 0.30
CA PRO A 61 -13.28 -5.28 -1.14
C PRO A 61 -14.36 -6.24 -1.67
N GLN A 62 -15.26 -6.72 -0.83
CA GLN A 62 -16.33 -7.65 -1.19
C GLN A 62 -17.64 -6.95 -1.54
N GLN A 63 -17.82 -5.73 -1.01
CA GLN A 63 -19.04 -4.94 -1.16
C GLN A 63 -18.81 -3.73 -2.07
N VAL A 64 -19.70 -3.55 -3.06
CA VAL A 64 -19.77 -2.29 -3.83
C VAL A 64 -20.20 -1.16 -2.90
N ASN A 65 -19.48 -0.05 -2.93
CA ASN A 65 -19.64 1.06 -1.99
C ASN A 65 -21.07 1.62 -2.01
N PRO A 66 -21.80 1.56 -0.88
CA PRO A 66 -23.15 2.10 -0.76
C PRO A 66 -23.23 3.61 -1.03
N GLU A 67 -22.17 4.38 -0.70
CA GLU A 67 -22.12 5.83 -0.94
C GLU A 67 -22.10 6.19 -2.43
N LEU A 68 -21.71 5.24 -3.31
CA LEU A 68 -21.76 5.40 -4.76
C LEU A 68 -23.10 4.96 -5.38
N GLY A 69 -24.01 4.39 -4.56
CA GLY A 69 -25.28 3.80 -5.01
C GLY A 69 -25.31 2.28 -4.92
N GLY A 70 -24.28 1.65 -4.39
CA GLY A 70 -24.19 0.21 -4.18
C GLY A 70 -24.26 -0.62 -5.46
N GLU A 71 -24.39 -1.94 -5.34
CA GLU A 71 -24.47 -2.84 -6.50
C GLU A 71 -25.69 -2.57 -7.42
N PRO A 72 -26.88 -2.20 -6.91
CA PRO A 72 -28.00 -1.84 -7.79
C PRO A 72 -27.69 -0.64 -8.70
N GLY A 73 -27.04 0.40 -8.17
CA GLY A 73 -26.61 1.57 -8.94
C GLY A 73 -25.55 1.21 -9.99
N LEU A 74 -24.57 0.39 -9.64
CA LEU A 74 -23.58 -0.14 -10.57
C LEU A 74 -24.23 -0.89 -11.74
N ARG A 75 -25.19 -1.78 -11.44
CA ARG A 75 -25.91 -2.55 -12.47
C ARG A 75 -26.68 -1.64 -13.43
N ALA A 76 -27.34 -0.60 -12.91
CA ALA A 76 -28.05 0.37 -13.74
C ALA A 76 -27.06 1.15 -14.64
N LEU A 77 -25.92 1.60 -14.10
CA LEU A 77 -24.88 2.27 -14.89
C LEU A 77 -24.36 1.36 -16.01
N VAL A 78 -23.97 0.12 -15.68
CA VAL A 78 -23.43 -0.83 -16.67
C VAL A 78 -24.46 -1.15 -17.75
N GLN A 79 -25.73 -1.32 -17.40
CA GLN A 79 -26.80 -1.50 -18.38
C GLN A 79 -26.92 -0.28 -19.33
N GLY A 80 -26.84 0.94 -18.79
CA GLY A 80 -26.83 2.17 -19.56
C GLY A 80 -25.64 2.29 -20.50
N LEU A 81 -24.45 1.89 -20.07
CA LEU A 81 -23.24 1.81 -20.88
C LEU A 81 -23.40 0.80 -22.02
N HIS A 82 -23.84 -0.42 -21.69
CA HIS A 82 -24.01 -1.51 -22.66
C HIS A 82 -25.04 -1.17 -23.76
N GLN A 83 -26.13 -0.48 -23.41
CA GLN A 83 -27.13 -0.01 -24.40
C GLN A 83 -26.51 0.92 -25.45
N ARG A 84 -25.41 1.62 -25.12
CA ARG A 84 -24.69 2.56 -25.99
C ARG A 84 -23.40 1.95 -26.58
N GLY A 85 -23.17 0.66 -26.40
CA GLY A 85 -21.98 -0.02 -26.90
C GLY A 85 -20.70 0.26 -26.09
N MET A 86 -20.82 0.88 -24.92
CA MET A 86 -19.71 1.19 -24.03
C MET A 86 -19.46 0.07 -23.00
N GLY A 87 -18.22 -0.05 -22.54
CA GLY A 87 -17.80 -0.97 -21.47
C GLY A 87 -17.33 -0.26 -20.21
N LEU A 88 -16.94 -1.06 -19.19
CA LEU A 88 -16.46 -0.60 -17.90
C LEU A 88 -15.10 -1.21 -17.56
N ILE A 89 -14.12 -0.36 -17.26
CA ILE A 89 -12.81 -0.72 -16.68
C ILE A 89 -12.83 -0.26 -15.22
N LEU A 90 -12.47 -1.15 -14.31
CA LEU A 90 -12.36 -0.83 -12.88
C LEU A 90 -10.92 -0.60 -12.45
N ASP A 91 -10.71 0.41 -11.62
CA ASP A 91 -9.50 0.56 -10.84
C ASP A 91 -9.58 -0.37 -9.62
N ILE A 92 -8.59 -1.24 -9.45
CA ILE A 92 -8.50 -2.18 -8.33
C ILE A 92 -7.27 -1.91 -7.47
N VAL A 93 -7.42 -2.06 -6.16
CA VAL A 93 -6.40 -1.69 -5.17
C VAL A 93 -5.90 -2.93 -4.42
N PRO A 94 -4.99 -3.73 -5.02
CA PRO A 94 -4.53 -4.96 -4.37
C PRO A 94 -3.45 -4.74 -3.31
N ASN A 95 -2.73 -3.62 -3.36
CA ASN A 95 -1.53 -3.41 -2.55
C ASN A 95 -1.81 -3.08 -1.09
N HIS A 96 -2.93 -2.45 -0.78
CA HIS A 96 -3.21 -1.92 0.55
C HIS A 96 -4.70 -1.83 0.85
N MET A 97 -5.03 -1.67 2.14
CA MET A 97 -6.35 -1.31 2.65
C MET A 97 -6.23 -0.22 3.70
N ALA A 98 -7.32 0.49 3.97
CA ALA A 98 -7.38 1.44 5.07
C ALA A 98 -7.37 0.72 6.42
N ILE A 99 -6.66 1.28 7.40
CA ILE A 99 -6.79 0.89 8.81
C ILE A 99 -8.01 1.60 9.44
N GLY A 100 -8.38 1.22 10.66
CA GLY A 100 -9.45 1.87 11.42
C GLY A 100 -10.66 0.97 11.65
N SER A 101 -11.65 1.50 12.39
CA SER A 101 -12.82 0.74 12.87
C SER A 101 -13.76 0.25 11.77
N GLN A 102 -13.70 0.83 10.58
CA GLN A 102 -14.52 0.44 9.43
C GLN A 102 -13.96 -0.78 8.66
N ASN A 103 -12.70 -1.18 8.92
CA ASN A 103 -12.10 -2.37 8.32
C ASN A 103 -12.23 -3.57 9.28
N PRO A 104 -13.13 -4.53 9.02
CA PRO A 104 -13.38 -5.65 9.93
C PRO A 104 -12.18 -6.60 10.06
N TRP A 105 -11.37 -6.76 9.03
CA TRP A 105 -10.17 -7.58 9.07
C TRP A 105 -9.10 -6.95 9.97
N TRP A 106 -8.95 -5.63 9.87
CA TRP A 106 -8.04 -4.88 10.74
C TRP A 106 -8.49 -4.91 12.20
N CYS A 107 -9.78 -4.71 12.46
CA CYS A 107 -10.34 -4.79 13.81
C CYS A 107 -10.10 -6.17 14.44
N ASP A 108 -10.22 -7.26 13.68
CA ASP A 108 -9.93 -8.62 14.16
C ASP A 108 -8.44 -8.78 14.50
N VAL A 109 -7.54 -8.17 13.71
CA VAL A 109 -6.10 -8.16 14.00
C VAL A 109 -5.79 -7.42 15.31
N LEU A 110 -6.37 -6.24 15.52
CA LEU A 110 -6.18 -5.49 16.77
C LEU A 110 -6.77 -6.21 17.98
N LEU A 111 -7.86 -6.95 17.78
CA LEU A 111 -8.56 -7.70 18.83
C LEU A 111 -7.79 -8.97 19.24
N TRP A 112 -7.21 -9.72 18.29
CA TRP A 112 -6.66 -11.05 18.50
C TRP A 112 -5.13 -11.15 18.28
N GLY A 113 -4.47 -10.11 17.78
CA GLY A 113 -3.05 -10.09 17.48
C GLY A 113 -2.64 -11.18 16.49
N GLU A 114 -1.55 -11.88 16.76
CA GLU A 114 -1.06 -13.01 15.95
C GLU A 114 -2.06 -14.17 15.82
N GLN A 115 -3.02 -14.26 16.74
CA GLN A 115 -4.09 -15.27 16.69
C GLN A 115 -5.24 -14.88 15.77
N SER A 116 -5.27 -13.68 15.20
CA SER A 116 -6.26 -13.28 14.20
C SER A 116 -6.18 -14.18 12.96
N ALA A 117 -7.32 -14.50 12.34
CA ALA A 117 -7.34 -15.16 11.03
C ALA A 117 -6.64 -14.33 9.97
N TYR A 118 -6.64 -13.01 10.15
CA TYR A 118 -6.11 -12.01 9.24
C TYR A 118 -4.69 -11.54 9.62
N ALA A 119 -4.07 -12.09 10.67
CA ALA A 119 -2.74 -11.68 11.14
C ALA A 119 -1.66 -11.74 10.06
N ASN A 120 -1.77 -12.70 9.13
CA ASN A 120 -0.85 -12.89 8.02
C ASN A 120 -1.37 -12.32 6.68
N TRP A 121 -2.52 -11.65 6.69
CA TRP A 121 -3.09 -11.00 5.51
C TRP A 121 -2.47 -9.62 5.28
N PHE A 122 -2.14 -8.96 6.36
CA PHE A 122 -1.41 -7.69 6.38
C PHE A 122 0.10 -7.94 6.51
N ASP A 123 0.89 -7.04 5.98
CA ASP A 123 2.36 -7.13 6.04
C ASP A 123 2.87 -6.51 7.34
N ILE A 124 2.74 -7.27 8.43
CA ILE A 124 3.13 -6.90 9.80
C ILE A 124 4.36 -7.70 10.23
N ALA A 125 5.35 -7.03 10.81
CA ALA A 125 6.52 -7.66 11.40
C ALA A 125 6.26 -7.94 12.90
N TRP A 126 5.56 -9.03 13.21
CA TRP A 126 5.19 -9.43 14.58
C TRP A 126 6.37 -9.67 15.51
N GLN A 127 7.51 -10.08 14.95
CA GLN A 127 8.76 -10.38 15.67
C GLN A 127 9.88 -9.50 15.10
N GLY A 128 9.80 -8.21 15.36
CA GLY A 128 10.77 -7.21 14.95
C GLY A 128 11.98 -7.11 15.88
N PRO A 129 12.94 -6.20 15.60
CA PRO A 129 14.10 -5.97 16.49
C PRO A 129 13.70 -5.40 17.85
N ASP A 130 12.65 -4.58 17.89
CA ASP A 130 12.12 -4.04 19.15
C ASP A 130 11.24 -5.09 19.84
N THR A 131 11.72 -5.60 20.99
CA THR A 131 11.00 -6.59 21.78
C THR A 131 9.72 -6.05 22.41
N ALA A 132 9.60 -4.74 22.58
CA ALA A 132 8.38 -4.10 23.07
C ALA A 132 7.21 -4.16 22.08
N LEU A 133 7.51 -4.47 20.81
CA LEU A 133 6.52 -4.65 19.73
C LEU A 133 6.27 -6.13 19.40
N HIS A 134 6.88 -7.08 20.12
CA HIS A 134 6.60 -8.50 19.88
C HIS A 134 5.13 -8.82 20.16
N GLY A 135 4.43 -9.38 19.15
CA GLY A 135 3.00 -9.68 19.22
C GLY A 135 2.08 -8.44 19.18
N LYS A 136 2.61 -7.25 18.90
CA LYS A 136 1.86 -5.98 18.84
C LYS A 136 2.02 -5.28 17.51
N VAL A 137 1.02 -4.50 17.15
CA VAL A 137 1.02 -3.56 16.02
C VAL A 137 1.28 -2.15 16.55
N LEU A 138 2.28 -1.45 16.03
CA LEU A 138 2.50 -0.05 16.37
C LEU A 138 1.47 0.83 15.66
N LEU A 139 0.74 1.65 16.42
CA LEU A 139 -0.23 2.61 15.91
C LEU A 139 0.25 4.05 16.17
N PRO A 140 0.88 4.70 15.18
CA PRO A 140 1.35 6.08 15.30
C PRO A 140 0.20 7.06 15.02
N ILE A 141 -0.76 7.14 15.94
CA ILE A 141 -2.00 7.91 15.79
C ILE A 141 -2.14 9.05 16.81
N LEU A 142 -1.22 9.13 17.77
CA LEU A 142 -1.32 10.13 18.82
C LEU A 142 -0.80 11.49 18.34
N GLY A 143 -1.52 12.56 18.69
CA GLY A 143 -1.16 13.95 18.35
C GLY A 143 -0.07 14.54 19.23
N ASP A 144 0.30 13.89 20.35
CA ASP A 144 1.35 14.26 21.29
C ASP A 144 1.97 12.99 21.89
N SER A 145 2.99 13.14 22.74
CA SER A 145 3.63 12.03 23.42
C SER A 145 2.61 11.22 24.25
N TYR A 146 2.77 9.90 24.25
CA TYR A 146 1.91 8.98 24.98
C TYR A 146 1.76 9.37 26.46
N GLY A 147 2.88 9.72 27.11
CA GLY A 147 2.88 10.09 28.52
C GLY A 147 2.10 11.38 28.82
N ALA A 148 2.20 12.38 27.93
CA ALA A 148 1.45 13.62 28.06
C ALA A 148 -0.06 13.38 27.92
N LEU A 149 -0.47 12.62 26.91
CA LEU A 149 -1.87 12.28 26.65
C LEU A 149 -2.46 11.40 27.76
N LEU A 150 -1.69 10.44 28.27
CA LEU A 150 -2.10 9.62 29.39
C LEU A 150 -2.35 10.45 30.64
N SER A 151 -1.43 11.39 30.96
CA SER A 151 -1.55 12.30 32.11
C SER A 151 -2.72 13.28 31.96
N ALA A 152 -3.04 13.65 30.72
CA ALA A 152 -4.17 14.53 30.41
C ALA A 152 -5.51 13.80 30.38
N GLY A 153 -5.56 12.46 30.57
CA GLY A 153 -6.79 11.67 30.50
C GLY A 153 -7.41 11.60 29.10
N ALA A 154 -6.57 11.68 28.05
CA ALA A 154 -7.04 11.70 26.67
C ALA A 154 -7.56 10.34 26.17
N PHE A 155 -7.27 9.25 26.88
CA PHE A 155 -7.79 7.93 26.59
C PHE A 155 -9.02 7.64 27.45
N THR A 156 -10.11 7.25 26.81
CA THR A 156 -11.34 6.88 27.51
C THR A 156 -11.76 5.46 27.14
N LEU A 157 -12.59 4.86 27.97
CA LEU A 157 -13.18 3.56 27.72
C LEU A 157 -14.64 3.76 27.32
N ASP A 158 -15.07 3.03 26.29
CA ASP A 158 -16.45 2.98 25.83
C ASP A 158 -16.97 1.55 25.86
N PHE A 159 -18.31 1.39 25.95
CA PHE A 159 -18.96 0.09 25.98
C PHE A 159 -20.16 0.05 25.04
N ASP A 160 -20.13 -0.85 24.07
CA ASP A 160 -21.27 -1.11 23.20
C ASP A 160 -22.17 -2.21 23.79
N GLY A 161 -23.30 -1.81 24.35
CA GLY A 161 -24.27 -2.72 24.92
C GLY A 161 -24.88 -3.73 23.96
N ARG A 162 -24.82 -3.48 22.64
CA ARG A 162 -25.33 -4.41 21.61
C ARG A 162 -24.37 -5.58 21.37
N SER A 163 -23.07 -5.33 21.41
CA SER A 163 -22.04 -6.35 21.22
C SER A 163 -21.48 -6.89 22.54
N GLY A 164 -21.70 -6.21 23.66
CA GLY A 164 -21.08 -6.52 24.95
C GLY A 164 -19.59 -6.23 25.01
N ARG A 165 -19.09 -5.36 24.12
CA ARG A 165 -17.67 -5.12 23.96
C ARG A 165 -17.24 -3.76 24.47
N PHE A 166 -16.09 -3.75 25.13
CA PHE A 166 -15.40 -2.51 25.43
C PHE A 166 -14.45 -2.11 24.30
N SER A 167 -14.25 -0.81 24.15
CA SER A 167 -13.25 -0.21 23.28
C SER A 167 -12.51 0.91 24.00
N ILE A 168 -11.26 1.15 23.61
CA ILE A 168 -10.51 2.33 24.04
C ILE A 168 -10.69 3.39 22.97
N THR A 169 -11.05 4.62 23.39
CA THR A 169 -11.24 5.75 22.48
C THR A 169 -10.15 6.80 22.65
N TYR A 170 -9.68 7.33 21.53
CA TYR A 170 -8.79 8.47 21.44
C TYR A 170 -9.25 9.36 20.27
N GLY A 171 -9.78 10.55 20.57
CA GLY A 171 -10.43 11.37 19.55
C GLY A 171 -11.60 10.61 18.89
N ASP A 172 -11.56 10.48 17.58
CA ASP A 172 -12.52 9.72 16.76
C ASP A 172 -12.14 8.23 16.56
N GLN A 173 -10.99 7.83 17.11
CA GLN A 173 -10.50 6.45 17.00
C GLN A 173 -11.15 5.54 18.05
N HIS A 174 -11.74 4.43 17.62
CA HIS A 174 -12.28 3.39 18.47
C HIS A 174 -11.45 2.11 18.30
N LEU A 175 -10.69 1.77 19.32
CA LEU A 175 -9.77 0.63 19.32
C LEU A 175 -10.36 -0.52 20.13
N PRO A 176 -10.45 -1.75 19.58
CA PRO A 176 -11.03 -2.87 20.30
C PRO A 176 -10.18 -3.24 21.52
N LEU A 177 -10.85 -3.61 22.62
CA LEU A 177 -10.18 -4.15 23.79
C LEU A 177 -9.96 -5.66 23.62
N ALA A 178 -8.71 -6.11 23.74
CA ALA A 178 -8.36 -7.53 23.66
C ALA A 178 -9.08 -8.35 24.75
N PRO A 179 -9.64 -9.53 24.44
CA PRO A 179 -10.41 -10.32 25.40
C PRO A 179 -9.65 -10.66 26.67
N GLN A 180 -8.34 -10.83 26.61
CA GLN A 180 -7.48 -11.08 27.75
C GLN A 180 -7.44 -9.93 28.77
N ALA A 181 -7.74 -8.72 28.33
CA ALA A 181 -7.77 -7.54 29.21
C ALA A 181 -9.06 -7.41 30.02
N TYR A 182 -10.14 -8.11 29.62
CA TYR A 182 -11.45 -8.00 30.28
C TYR A 182 -11.45 -8.44 31.74
N ALA A 183 -10.73 -9.51 32.07
CA ALA A 183 -10.67 -10.00 33.45
C ALA A 183 -10.08 -8.94 34.40
N ALA A 184 -9.00 -8.28 33.99
CA ALA A 184 -8.39 -7.20 34.75
C ALA A 184 -9.29 -5.96 34.82
N LEU A 185 -9.94 -5.61 33.70
CA LEU A 185 -10.91 -4.52 33.65
C LEU A 185 -12.08 -4.75 34.61
N LEU A 186 -12.74 -5.91 34.52
CA LEU A 186 -13.90 -6.25 35.34
C LEU A 186 -13.57 -6.43 36.83
N ALA A 187 -12.30 -6.66 37.19
CA ALA A 187 -11.85 -6.71 38.56
C ALA A 187 -11.93 -5.35 39.31
N HIS A 188 -12.11 -4.25 38.59
CA HIS A 188 -12.36 -2.95 39.20
C HIS A 188 -13.81 -2.75 39.62
N SER A 189 -14.70 -3.75 39.41
CA SER A 189 -16.11 -3.71 39.87
C SER A 189 -16.40 -4.87 40.81
N ASP A 190 -17.01 -4.61 41.94
CA ASP A 190 -17.50 -5.61 42.91
C ASP A 190 -18.95 -6.06 42.63
N ALA A 191 -19.50 -5.71 41.47
CA ALA A 191 -20.89 -6.02 41.11
C ALA A 191 -21.06 -7.51 40.76
N PRO A 192 -21.89 -8.29 41.51
CA PRO A 192 -22.04 -9.73 41.31
C PRO A 192 -22.55 -10.10 39.92
N CYS A 193 -23.27 -9.21 39.23
CA CYS A 193 -23.78 -9.41 37.87
C CYS A 193 -22.66 -9.48 36.80
N LEU A 194 -21.43 -9.09 37.12
CA LEU A 194 -20.27 -9.14 36.25
C LEU A 194 -19.34 -10.32 36.55
N ASP A 195 -19.54 -11.05 37.67
CA ASP A 195 -18.61 -12.09 38.15
C ASP A 195 -18.49 -13.27 37.18
N GLU A 196 -19.57 -13.74 36.57
CA GLU A 196 -19.55 -14.84 35.63
C GLU A 196 -18.76 -14.46 34.35
N ALA A 197 -19.00 -13.25 33.83
CA ALA A 197 -18.23 -12.75 32.69
C ALA A 197 -16.75 -12.62 33.04
N ARG A 198 -16.43 -12.07 34.22
CA ARG A 198 -15.04 -11.96 34.72
C ARG A 198 -14.37 -13.31 34.80
N ALA A 199 -15.05 -14.34 35.33
CA ALA A 199 -14.51 -15.70 35.43
C ALA A 199 -14.23 -16.32 34.06
N ILE A 200 -15.10 -16.11 33.07
CA ILE A 200 -14.89 -16.59 31.70
C ILE A 200 -13.65 -15.93 31.08
N PHE A 201 -13.53 -14.61 31.18
CA PHE A 201 -12.37 -13.90 30.65
C PHE A 201 -11.06 -14.23 31.39
N ALA A 202 -11.10 -14.50 32.69
CA ALA A 202 -9.95 -14.97 33.46
C ALA A 202 -9.47 -16.37 33.02
N ALA A 203 -10.38 -17.20 32.52
CA ALA A 203 -10.05 -18.54 32.02
C ALA A 203 -9.50 -18.55 30.59
N LEU A 204 -9.45 -17.41 29.89
CA LEU A 204 -8.96 -17.31 28.50
C LEU A 204 -7.45 -17.50 28.33
N ALA A 205 -6.70 -17.76 29.38
CA ALA A 205 -5.25 -17.71 29.36
C ALA A 205 -4.56 -18.74 28.43
N HIS A 206 -5.22 -19.86 28.08
CA HIS A 206 -4.59 -20.94 27.30
C HIS A 206 -5.62 -21.72 26.47
N GLY A 207 -5.55 -21.64 25.14
CA GLY A 207 -6.37 -22.42 24.22
C GLY A 207 -6.01 -22.16 22.77
N ASP A 208 -6.46 -23.03 21.87
CA ASP A 208 -6.44 -22.76 20.45
C ASP A 208 -7.45 -21.64 20.10
N LYS A 209 -7.23 -20.96 18.98
CA LYS A 209 -8.03 -19.81 18.58
C LYS A 209 -9.56 -20.07 18.59
N PRO A 210 -10.10 -21.16 18.05
CA PRO A 210 -11.54 -21.39 18.06
C PRO A 210 -12.13 -21.47 19.47
N ALA A 211 -11.43 -22.13 20.41
CA ALA A 211 -11.87 -22.26 21.80
C ALA A 211 -11.85 -20.88 22.50
N LEU A 212 -10.78 -20.09 22.29
CA LEU A 212 -10.68 -18.73 22.84
C LEU A 212 -11.78 -17.81 22.30
N GLN A 213 -12.08 -17.88 21.00
CA GLN A 213 -13.16 -17.09 20.39
C GLN A 213 -14.54 -17.48 20.94
N GLN A 214 -14.81 -18.77 21.10
CA GLN A 214 -16.08 -19.23 21.67
C GLN A 214 -16.24 -18.79 23.13
N GLN A 215 -15.20 -18.88 23.96
CA GLN A 215 -15.21 -18.41 25.33
C GLN A 215 -15.42 -16.90 25.42
N ALA A 216 -14.67 -16.12 24.63
CA ALA A 216 -14.84 -14.66 24.59
C ALA A 216 -16.25 -14.27 24.16
N GLN A 217 -16.81 -14.95 23.14
CA GLN A 217 -18.18 -14.72 22.70
C GLN A 217 -19.20 -14.95 23.83
N ARG A 218 -19.00 -16.01 24.62
CA ARG A 218 -19.85 -16.26 25.81
C ARG A 218 -19.71 -15.14 26.85
N GLY A 219 -18.48 -14.68 27.11
CA GLY A 219 -18.24 -13.55 28.03
C GLY A 219 -18.93 -12.27 27.58
N TRP A 220 -18.83 -11.93 26.28
CA TRP A 220 -19.52 -10.77 25.71
C TRP A 220 -21.05 -10.89 25.78
N GLN A 221 -21.62 -12.10 25.53
CA GLN A 221 -23.06 -12.33 25.70
C GLN A 221 -23.53 -12.08 27.13
N LEU A 222 -22.74 -12.49 28.11
CA LEU A 222 -23.06 -12.20 29.52
C LEU A 222 -23.03 -10.69 29.82
N LEU A 223 -22.07 -9.96 29.25
CA LEU A 223 -22.01 -8.50 29.37
C LEU A 223 -23.20 -7.82 28.69
N GLN A 224 -23.64 -8.33 27.52
CA GLN A 224 -24.89 -7.86 26.87
C GLN A 224 -26.09 -8.04 27.77
N VAL A 225 -26.25 -9.22 28.41
CA VAL A 225 -27.34 -9.53 29.31
C VAL A 225 -27.28 -8.64 30.56
N ALA A 226 -26.08 -8.46 31.13
CA ALA A 226 -25.90 -7.57 32.27
C ALA A 226 -26.26 -6.12 31.90
N ALA A 227 -25.81 -5.61 30.78
CA ALA A 227 -26.10 -4.25 30.31
C ALA A 227 -27.58 -3.98 30.05
N ALA A 228 -28.38 -5.01 29.76
CA ALA A 228 -29.82 -4.91 29.60
C ALA A 228 -30.59 -4.82 30.93
N GLN A 229 -29.91 -4.99 32.06
CA GLN A 229 -30.50 -4.91 33.42
C GLN A 229 -29.98 -3.67 34.12
N ASP A 230 -30.83 -2.99 34.91
CA ASP A 230 -30.51 -1.73 35.61
C ASP A 230 -29.26 -1.84 36.49
N ALA A 231 -29.11 -2.93 37.24
CA ALA A 231 -27.95 -3.17 38.10
C ALA A 231 -26.66 -3.32 37.31
N GLY A 232 -26.69 -4.05 36.17
CA GLY A 232 -25.55 -4.26 35.31
C GLY A 232 -25.17 -3.01 34.51
N ALA A 233 -26.16 -2.29 33.98
CA ALA A 233 -25.94 -1.00 33.34
C ALA A 233 -25.27 0.01 34.28
N THR A 234 -25.74 0.08 35.53
CA THR A 234 -25.16 0.93 36.57
C THR A 234 -23.72 0.52 36.90
N ALA A 235 -23.47 -0.78 37.04
CA ALA A 235 -22.12 -1.31 37.32
C ALA A 235 -21.12 -1.00 36.17
N ILE A 236 -21.54 -1.18 34.92
CA ILE A 236 -20.72 -0.86 33.75
C ILE A 236 -20.46 0.66 33.69
N ALA A 237 -21.48 1.50 33.91
CA ALA A 237 -21.31 2.95 33.93
C ALA A 237 -20.33 3.41 35.03
N ALA A 238 -20.43 2.81 36.23
CA ALA A 238 -19.51 3.09 37.32
C ALA A 238 -18.07 2.69 37.00
N LEU A 239 -17.87 1.52 36.32
CA LEU A 239 -16.56 1.06 35.85
C LEU A 239 -15.94 2.03 34.83
N LEU A 240 -16.70 2.48 33.84
CA LEU A 240 -16.26 3.48 32.87
C LEU A 240 -15.85 4.79 33.56
N GLN A 241 -16.68 5.28 34.53
CA GLN A 241 -16.39 6.51 35.25
C GLN A 241 -15.14 6.40 36.14
N GLN A 242 -14.94 5.26 36.78
CA GLN A 242 -13.76 5.03 37.64
C GLN A 242 -12.44 5.14 36.87
N LEU A 243 -12.38 4.61 35.65
CA LEU A 243 -11.18 4.69 34.82
C LEU A 243 -10.93 6.09 34.25
N VAL A 244 -11.96 6.88 34.04
CA VAL A 244 -11.85 8.30 33.68
C VAL A 244 -11.32 9.14 34.85
N THR A 245 -11.76 8.85 36.10
CA THR A 245 -11.41 9.65 37.29
C THR A 245 -10.06 9.28 37.91
N ALA A 246 -9.50 8.10 37.61
CA ALA A 246 -8.19 7.66 38.04
C ALA A 246 -7.24 7.45 36.82
N PRO A 247 -6.97 8.51 36.06
CA PRO A 247 -6.15 8.38 34.86
C PRO A 247 -4.71 8.03 35.21
N GLY A 248 -4.05 7.30 34.37
CA GLY A 248 -2.63 7.00 34.44
C GLY A 248 -2.36 5.51 34.61
N ALA A 249 -2.13 5.01 35.82
CA ALA A 249 -1.63 3.65 36.01
C ALA A 249 -2.56 2.54 35.51
N ALA A 250 -3.88 2.64 35.81
CA ALA A 250 -4.86 1.63 35.38
C ALA A 250 -5.06 1.64 33.86
N MET A 251 -5.22 2.81 33.26
CA MET A 251 -5.35 2.95 31.81
C MET A 251 -4.06 2.51 31.09
N HIS A 252 -2.89 2.86 31.63
CA HIS A 252 -1.60 2.40 31.10
C HIS A 252 -1.51 0.86 31.13
N ALA A 253 -1.83 0.24 32.26
CA ALA A 253 -1.82 -1.22 32.37
C ALA A 253 -2.79 -1.87 31.35
N LEU A 254 -3.98 -1.28 31.17
CA LEU A 254 -4.97 -1.74 30.19
C LEU A 254 -4.43 -1.62 28.74
N LEU A 255 -3.79 -0.50 28.39
CA LEU A 255 -3.18 -0.28 27.08
C LEU A 255 -1.99 -1.22 26.83
N GLU A 256 -1.18 -1.50 27.83
CA GLU A 256 -0.06 -2.44 27.68
C GLU A 256 -0.50 -3.91 27.49
N CYS A 257 -1.72 -4.27 27.85
CA CYS A 257 -2.30 -5.59 27.58
C CYS A 257 -2.81 -5.76 26.13
N GLN A 258 -2.83 -4.70 25.32
CA GLN A 258 -3.40 -4.79 23.97
C GLN A 258 -2.41 -5.41 22.96
N HIS A 259 -2.95 -5.91 21.83
CA HIS A 259 -2.19 -6.37 20.68
C HIS A 259 -1.71 -5.22 19.77
N TYR A 260 -1.83 -4.00 20.23
CA TYR A 260 -1.33 -2.79 19.61
C TYR A 260 -0.63 -1.92 20.64
N ARG A 261 0.23 -1.03 20.15
CA ARG A 261 0.92 -0.03 20.95
C ARG A 261 0.72 1.34 20.33
N LEU A 262 0.27 2.31 21.13
CA LEU A 262 0.03 3.68 20.67
C LEU A 262 1.32 4.50 20.79
N CYS A 263 1.61 5.31 19.79
CA CYS A 263 2.71 6.26 19.85
C CYS A 263 2.36 7.56 19.10
N ASP A 264 3.18 8.60 19.33
CA ASP A 264 3.13 9.86 18.59
C ASP A 264 3.24 9.59 17.09
N TRP A 265 2.41 10.24 16.28
CA TRP A 265 2.38 10.05 14.82
C TRP A 265 3.73 10.35 14.15
N ARG A 266 4.56 11.21 14.77
CA ARG A 266 5.89 11.55 14.27
C ARG A 266 6.86 10.40 14.28
N ASN A 267 6.63 9.39 15.13
CA ASN A 267 7.48 8.19 15.23
C ASN A 267 7.20 7.17 14.13
N ALA A 268 6.19 7.40 13.27
CA ALA A 268 5.85 6.47 12.20
C ALA A 268 7.03 6.14 11.28
N GLY A 269 7.83 7.15 10.91
CA GLY A 269 9.00 6.96 10.05
C GLY A 269 10.10 6.09 10.67
N ASP A 270 10.23 6.10 11.99
CA ASP A 270 11.33 5.48 12.72
C ASP A 270 11.00 4.06 13.23
N GLU A 271 9.75 3.81 13.64
CA GLU A 271 9.44 2.63 14.47
C GLU A 271 8.33 1.74 13.92
N ILE A 272 7.60 2.14 12.85
CA ILE A 272 6.47 1.36 12.36
C ILE A 272 6.88 -0.07 11.99
N ASN A 273 6.12 -1.06 12.46
CA ASN A 273 6.43 -2.47 12.24
C ASN A 273 5.53 -3.16 11.19
N TRP A 274 4.91 -2.37 10.32
CA TRP A 274 4.10 -2.87 9.22
C TRP A 274 4.32 -2.02 7.95
N ARG A 275 4.08 -2.60 6.77
CA ARG A 275 4.28 -1.91 5.50
C ARG A 275 3.16 -0.92 5.24
N ARG A 276 3.52 0.33 4.99
CA ARG A 276 2.60 1.39 4.57
C ARG A 276 2.46 1.45 3.05
N PHE A 277 1.36 2.04 2.57
CA PHE A 277 1.32 2.60 1.23
C PHE A 277 2.08 3.92 1.23
N PHE A 278 3.22 3.96 0.54
CA PHE A 278 4.19 5.08 0.64
C PHE A 278 4.57 5.36 2.10
N GLU A 279 4.30 6.58 2.58
CA GLU A 279 4.50 7.02 3.97
C GLU A 279 3.17 7.26 4.71
N ILE A 280 2.04 6.85 4.11
CA ILE A 280 0.69 7.10 4.62
C ILE A 280 0.40 6.13 5.77
N GLY A 281 0.35 6.65 7.00
CA GLY A 281 0.09 5.86 8.20
C GLY A 281 -1.32 5.29 8.34
N ASP A 282 -2.22 5.62 7.40
CA ASP A 282 -3.62 5.17 7.38
C ASP A 282 -3.87 4.01 6.41
N LEU A 283 -2.87 3.59 5.64
CA LEU A 283 -2.99 2.56 4.60
C LEU A 283 -1.96 1.46 4.81
N ILE A 284 -2.44 0.27 5.17
CA ILE A 284 -1.61 -0.90 5.46
C ILE A 284 -1.48 -1.82 4.26
N GLY A 285 -0.26 -2.30 4.01
CA GLY A 285 0.05 -3.22 2.92
C GLY A 285 -0.57 -4.59 3.10
N MET A 286 -1.13 -5.13 2.01
CA MET A 286 -1.70 -6.47 1.91
C MET A 286 -0.67 -7.46 1.37
N ARG A 287 -0.82 -8.73 1.75
CA ARG A 287 0.03 -9.84 1.29
C ARG A 287 -0.67 -10.67 0.23
N VAL A 288 -1.01 -10.02 -0.89
CA VAL A 288 -1.75 -10.67 -1.99
C VAL A 288 -0.96 -11.74 -2.74
N GLU A 289 0.32 -11.95 -2.41
CA GLU A 289 1.10 -13.11 -2.82
C GLU A 289 0.62 -14.42 -2.18
N ARG A 290 -0.21 -14.32 -1.13
CA ARG A 290 -0.91 -15.46 -0.52
C ARG A 290 -2.22 -15.71 -1.24
N GLU A 291 -2.50 -16.96 -1.56
CA GLU A 291 -3.70 -17.37 -2.30
C GLU A 291 -5.01 -17.01 -1.57
N ASP A 292 -5.05 -17.21 -0.24
CA ASP A 292 -6.22 -16.89 0.59
C ASP A 292 -6.52 -15.37 0.59
N VAL A 293 -5.47 -14.53 0.62
CA VAL A 293 -5.59 -13.07 0.56
C VAL A 293 -5.98 -12.63 -0.85
N PHE A 294 -5.37 -13.20 -1.88
CA PHE A 294 -5.72 -12.91 -3.27
C PHE A 294 -7.19 -13.18 -3.57
N GLU A 295 -7.71 -14.36 -3.22
CA GLU A 295 -9.12 -14.70 -3.46
C GLU A 295 -10.07 -13.80 -2.64
N ALA A 296 -9.73 -13.49 -1.38
CA ALA A 296 -10.58 -12.66 -0.54
C ALA A 296 -10.64 -11.19 -1.01
N THR A 297 -9.48 -10.59 -1.34
CA THR A 297 -9.40 -9.20 -1.82
C THR A 297 -10.02 -8.99 -3.19
N HIS A 298 -10.11 -10.04 -4.02
CA HIS A 298 -10.68 -9.94 -5.35
C HIS A 298 -12.07 -10.58 -5.49
N SER A 299 -12.64 -11.14 -4.41
CA SER A 299 -13.93 -11.87 -4.48
C SER A 299 -15.07 -11.02 -5.04
N GLY A 300 -15.14 -9.74 -4.67
CA GLY A 300 -16.10 -8.78 -5.23
C GLY A 300 -15.89 -8.56 -6.73
N LEU A 301 -14.65 -8.34 -7.16
CA LEU A 301 -14.28 -8.21 -8.57
C LEU A 301 -14.63 -9.47 -9.36
N PHE A 302 -14.26 -10.65 -8.85
CA PHE A 302 -14.51 -11.92 -9.53
C PHE A 302 -15.99 -12.15 -9.78
N ARG A 303 -16.83 -11.87 -8.80
CA ARG A 303 -18.29 -11.94 -8.92
C ARG A 303 -18.82 -10.97 -9.99
N LEU A 304 -18.32 -9.73 -10.03
CA LEU A 304 -18.75 -8.75 -11.03
C LEU A 304 -18.31 -9.12 -12.46
N VAL A 305 -17.10 -9.67 -12.62
CA VAL A 305 -16.61 -10.18 -13.93
C VAL A 305 -17.41 -11.39 -14.39
N GLU A 306 -17.70 -12.35 -13.52
CA GLU A 306 -18.53 -13.52 -13.82
C GLU A 306 -19.93 -13.12 -14.28
N GLN A 307 -20.49 -12.05 -13.72
CA GLN A 307 -21.80 -11.49 -14.10
C GLN A 307 -21.76 -10.59 -15.34
N GLY A 308 -20.58 -10.34 -15.93
CA GLY A 308 -20.40 -9.51 -17.12
C GLY A 308 -20.55 -8.02 -16.91
N LEU A 309 -20.40 -7.58 -15.70
CA LEU A 309 -20.50 -6.16 -15.34
C LEU A 309 -19.18 -5.40 -15.53
N VAL A 310 -18.06 -6.10 -15.71
CA VAL A 310 -16.72 -5.53 -15.84
C VAL A 310 -16.02 -6.09 -17.07
N ASP A 311 -15.47 -5.20 -17.89
CA ASP A 311 -14.78 -5.53 -19.15
C ASP A 311 -13.26 -5.52 -19.02
N GLY A 312 -12.75 -4.73 -18.09
CA GLY A 312 -11.32 -4.62 -17.84
C GLY A 312 -11.01 -4.14 -16.44
N VAL A 313 -9.74 -4.24 -16.07
CA VAL A 313 -9.21 -3.74 -14.81
C VAL A 313 -7.92 -2.95 -15.03
N ARG A 314 -7.72 -1.94 -14.18
CA ARG A 314 -6.44 -1.27 -14.00
C ARG A 314 -5.94 -1.63 -12.59
N ILE A 315 -4.75 -2.18 -12.52
CA ILE A 315 -4.11 -2.55 -11.27
C ILE A 315 -3.39 -1.32 -10.70
N ASP A 316 -3.87 -0.85 -9.55
CA ASP A 316 -3.23 0.24 -8.81
C ASP A 316 -1.93 -0.23 -8.17
N HIS A 317 -0.90 0.61 -8.26
CA HIS A 317 0.38 0.45 -7.57
C HIS A 317 0.97 -0.98 -7.64
N ILE A 318 1.05 -1.56 -8.83
CA ILE A 318 1.54 -2.93 -9.02
C ILE A 318 2.97 -3.11 -8.47
N ASP A 319 3.78 -2.05 -8.49
CA ASP A 319 5.15 -2.03 -7.98
C ASP A 319 5.24 -2.17 -6.44
N GLY A 320 4.15 -1.99 -5.71
CA GLY A 320 4.08 -2.23 -4.26
C GLY A 320 3.92 -3.69 -3.85
N LEU A 321 3.55 -4.57 -4.78
CA LEU A 321 3.29 -5.99 -4.50
C LEU A 321 4.60 -6.76 -4.25
N ALA A 322 4.52 -7.87 -3.52
CA ALA A 322 5.69 -8.72 -3.26
C ALA A 322 6.24 -9.32 -4.58
N ASP A 323 5.36 -9.87 -5.43
CA ASP A 323 5.67 -10.43 -6.75
C ASP A 323 4.65 -9.94 -7.79
N PRO A 324 4.91 -8.79 -8.44
CA PRO A 324 4.02 -8.23 -9.48
C PRO A 324 3.76 -9.15 -10.66
N ARG A 325 4.81 -9.90 -11.09
CA ARG A 325 4.74 -10.82 -12.22
C ARG A 325 3.81 -12.00 -11.95
N ALA A 326 4.02 -12.66 -10.82
CA ALA A 326 3.16 -13.79 -10.40
C ALA A 326 1.72 -13.32 -10.19
N TYR A 327 1.53 -12.18 -9.52
CA TYR A 327 0.21 -11.58 -9.30
C TYR A 327 -0.52 -11.29 -10.63
N ALA A 328 0.12 -10.61 -11.58
CA ALA A 328 -0.51 -10.26 -12.85
C ALA A 328 -0.93 -11.50 -13.65
N ARG A 329 -0.08 -12.54 -13.67
CA ARG A 329 -0.39 -13.83 -14.31
C ARG A 329 -1.53 -14.57 -13.62
N GLN A 330 -1.54 -14.60 -12.30
CA GLN A 330 -2.61 -15.22 -11.50
C GLN A 330 -3.95 -14.51 -11.78
N LEU A 331 -3.95 -13.17 -11.75
CA LEU A 331 -5.12 -12.36 -12.03
C LEU A 331 -5.65 -12.61 -13.46
N ARG A 332 -4.76 -12.61 -14.46
CA ARG A 332 -5.12 -12.93 -15.86
C ARG A 332 -5.80 -14.29 -15.95
N THR A 333 -5.18 -15.32 -15.38
CA THR A 333 -5.71 -16.69 -15.42
C THR A 333 -7.07 -16.77 -14.74
N ARG A 334 -7.22 -16.16 -13.57
CA ARG A 334 -8.46 -16.18 -12.80
C ARG A 334 -9.60 -15.44 -13.51
N LEU A 335 -9.35 -14.24 -14.00
CA LEU A 335 -10.36 -13.46 -14.73
C LEU A 335 -10.78 -14.15 -16.04
N GLN A 336 -9.83 -14.79 -16.74
CA GLN A 336 -10.12 -15.53 -17.95
C GLN A 336 -11.01 -16.76 -17.68
N SER A 337 -10.77 -17.50 -16.60
CA SER A 337 -11.60 -18.66 -16.22
C SER A 337 -13.05 -18.28 -15.92
N LEU A 338 -13.28 -17.11 -15.33
CA LEU A 338 -14.62 -16.60 -15.03
C LEU A 338 -15.39 -16.16 -16.29
N ARG A 339 -14.68 -15.67 -17.30
CA ARG A 339 -15.29 -15.10 -18.49
C ARG A 339 -15.47 -16.12 -19.64
N ALA A 340 -14.75 -17.22 -19.63
CA ALA A 340 -14.78 -18.25 -20.70
C ALA A 340 -16.17 -18.85 -20.96
N ALA A 341 -17.09 -18.74 -20.01
CA ALA A 341 -18.44 -19.31 -20.15
C ALA A 341 -19.34 -18.57 -21.16
N TRP A 342 -19.03 -17.31 -21.52
CA TRP A 342 -19.96 -16.51 -22.33
C TRP A 342 -19.35 -15.46 -23.27
N THR A 343 -18.03 -15.26 -23.23
CA THR A 343 -17.34 -14.45 -24.24
C THR A 343 -15.93 -14.98 -24.48
N PRO A 344 -15.55 -15.25 -25.75
CA PRO A 344 -14.22 -15.75 -26.07
C PRO A 344 -13.10 -14.68 -25.90
N GLN A 345 -13.48 -13.43 -25.64
CA GLN A 345 -12.52 -12.33 -25.56
C GLN A 345 -11.96 -12.18 -24.15
N PRO A 346 -10.63 -12.03 -23.99
CA PRO A 346 -10.01 -11.87 -22.69
C PRO A 346 -10.44 -10.57 -22.01
N VAL A 347 -10.47 -10.56 -20.68
CA VAL A 347 -10.62 -9.35 -19.88
C VAL A 347 -9.43 -8.43 -20.16
N TYR A 348 -9.68 -7.15 -20.40
CA TYR A 348 -8.62 -6.16 -20.57
C TYR A 348 -7.93 -5.88 -19.23
N ILE A 349 -6.59 -5.97 -19.15
CA ILE A 349 -5.82 -5.77 -17.92
C ILE A 349 -4.64 -4.84 -18.18
N ILE A 350 -4.65 -3.69 -17.54
CA ILE A 350 -3.50 -2.76 -17.53
C ILE A 350 -3.01 -2.55 -16.11
N ALA A 351 -1.76 -2.14 -15.98
CA ALA A 351 -1.17 -1.82 -14.70
C ALA A 351 -0.71 -0.37 -14.62
N GLU A 352 -0.87 0.22 -13.44
CA GLU A 352 -0.10 1.41 -13.10
C GLU A 352 1.36 1.02 -12.93
N LYS A 353 2.17 1.43 -13.86
CA LYS A 353 3.60 1.20 -13.86
C LYS A 353 4.30 2.42 -14.45
N ILE A 354 5.16 3.00 -13.64
CA ILE A 354 6.02 4.10 -14.09
C ILE A 354 7.31 3.49 -14.64
N LEU A 355 7.51 3.64 -15.96
CA LEU A 355 8.70 3.16 -16.67
C LEU A 355 9.74 4.29 -16.74
N ALA A 356 11.00 3.98 -16.40
CA ALA A 356 12.12 4.88 -16.68
C ALA A 356 12.38 4.94 -18.19
N THR A 357 13.17 5.93 -18.66
CA THR A 357 13.36 6.25 -20.08
C THR A 357 13.72 5.04 -20.95
N ASP A 358 14.55 4.12 -20.45
CA ASP A 358 15.01 2.93 -21.19
C ASP A 358 14.43 1.62 -20.60
N GLU A 359 13.48 1.72 -19.69
CA GLU A 359 12.81 0.57 -19.07
C GLU A 359 11.67 0.09 -19.96
N GLN A 360 11.47 -1.21 -20.06
CA GLN A 360 10.37 -1.82 -20.80
C GLN A 360 9.50 -2.67 -19.88
N LEU A 361 8.19 -2.62 -20.12
CA LEU A 361 7.27 -3.55 -19.47
C LEU A 361 7.57 -4.98 -19.95
N PRO A 362 7.79 -5.96 -19.06
CA PRO A 362 8.01 -7.33 -19.49
C PRO A 362 6.77 -7.93 -20.15
N VAL A 363 6.95 -8.52 -21.34
CA VAL A 363 5.85 -9.07 -22.16
C VAL A 363 5.18 -10.30 -21.55
N ASP A 364 5.82 -10.94 -20.59
CA ASP A 364 5.40 -12.19 -19.99
C ASP A 364 4.58 -12.03 -18.71
N TRP A 365 4.16 -10.82 -18.35
CA TRP A 365 3.31 -10.56 -17.17
C TRP A 365 1.83 -10.87 -17.42
N GLY A 366 1.42 -11.02 -18.68
CA GLY A 366 0.02 -11.25 -19.02
C GLY A 366 -0.85 -9.99 -18.96
N LEU A 367 -0.23 -8.82 -19.06
CA LEU A 367 -0.89 -7.52 -19.14
C LEU A 367 -1.12 -7.11 -20.61
N ASP A 368 -2.11 -6.26 -20.85
CA ASP A 368 -2.35 -5.62 -22.15
C ASP A 368 -1.52 -4.32 -22.30
N GLY A 369 -0.90 -3.85 -21.23
CA GLY A 369 0.00 -2.70 -21.20
C GLY A 369 0.01 -1.95 -19.88
N THR A 370 0.56 -0.74 -19.90
CA THR A 370 0.53 0.23 -18.80
C THR A 370 -0.68 1.15 -18.89
N SER A 371 -0.94 1.93 -17.84
CA SER A 371 -1.93 3.00 -17.86
C SER A 371 -1.49 4.27 -18.61
N GLY A 372 -0.29 4.27 -19.23
CA GLY A 372 0.11 5.26 -20.23
C GLY A 372 0.94 6.44 -19.74
N TYR A 373 1.50 6.40 -18.52
CA TYR A 373 2.43 7.46 -18.06
C TYR A 373 3.68 7.57 -18.94
N ASP A 374 4.18 6.45 -19.45
CA ASP A 374 5.27 6.35 -20.40
C ASP A 374 4.94 7.09 -21.74
N PHE A 375 3.72 6.90 -22.27
CA PHE A 375 3.26 7.64 -23.44
C PHE A 375 3.18 9.14 -23.17
N MET A 376 2.63 9.53 -22.03
CA MET A 376 2.49 10.93 -21.63
C MET A 376 3.85 11.63 -21.56
N ASP A 377 4.88 10.99 -20.98
CA ASP A 377 6.24 11.54 -20.93
C ASP A 377 6.84 11.70 -22.33
N GLN A 378 6.71 10.68 -23.21
CA GLN A 378 7.23 10.73 -24.58
C GLN A 378 6.60 11.86 -25.40
N VAL A 379 5.27 11.99 -25.35
CA VAL A 379 4.55 13.07 -26.04
C VAL A 379 4.89 14.42 -25.43
N GLY A 380 4.92 14.51 -24.11
CA GLY A 380 5.30 15.72 -23.39
C GLY A 380 6.68 16.21 -23.79
N ALA A 381 7.69 15.31 -23.87
CA ALA A 381 9.03 15.65 -24.30
C ALA A 381 9.11 16.01 -25.79
N TRP A 382 8.37 15.33 -26.65
CA TRP A 382 8.32 15.61 -28.08
C TRP A 382 7.73 16.99 -28.41
N LEU A 383 6.79 17.48 -27.60
CA LEU A 383 6.16 18.81 -27.77
C LEU A 383 7.06 19.99 -27.35
N HIS A 384 8.26 19.72 -26.85
CA HIS A 384 9.22 20.76 -26.43
C HIS A 384 10.38 20.88 -27.39
N GLU A 385 10.90 22.11 -27.52
CA GLU A 385 12.03 22.46 -28.39
C GLU A 385 13.38 22.33 -27.64
N GLY A 386 14.25 21.46 -28.13
CA GLY A 386 15.52 21.16 -27.48
C GLY A 386 16.54 22.31 -27.46
N HIS A 387 16.51 23.20 -28.47
CA HIS A 387 17.45 24.32 -28.56
C HIS A 387 17.28 25.36 -27.43
N GLY A 388 16.09 25.42 -26.80
CA GLY A 388 15.81 26.25 -25.65
C GLY A 388 16.51 25.83 -24.34
N SER A 389 17.12 24.65 -24.30
CA SER A 389 17.67 24.05 -23.07
C SER A 389 18.67 24.98 -22.35
N VAL A 390 19.66 25.50 -23.07
CA VAL A 390 20.72 26.36 -22.51
C VAL A 390 20.15 27.66 -21.95
N ALA A 391 19.18 28.27 -22.65
CA ALA A 391 18.54 29.50 -22.20
C ALA A 391 17.71 29.27 -20.92
N LEU A 392 16.95 28.16 -20.88
CA LEU A 392 16.17 27.78 -19.70
C LEU A 392 17.07 27.45 -18.50
N ASP A 393 18.18 26.75 -18.71
CA ASP A 393 19.18 26.49 -17.67
C ASP A 393 19.72 27.79 -17.09
N ALA A 394 20.10 28.74 -17.95
CA ALA A 394 20.61 30.03 -17.51
C ALA A 394 19.58 30.86 -16.72
N ILE A 395 18.30 30.80 -17.12
CA ILE A 395 17.21 31.48 -16.38
C ILE A 395 17.02 30.76 -15.04
N TRP A 396 16.93 29.45 -15.02
CA TRP A 396 16.73 28.65 -13.82
C TRP A 396 17.86 28.88 -12.80
N TYR A 397 19.12 28.81 -13.23
CA TYR A 397 20.26 29.05 -12.34
C TYR A 397 20.27 30.47 -11.71
N ARG A 398 19.86 31.49 -12.47
CA ARG A 398 19.70 32.83 -11.92
C ARG A 398 18.53 32.98 -10.96
N SER A 399 17.49 32.19 -11.13
CA SER A 399 16.29 32.19 -10.29
C SER A 399 16.47 31.43 -8.98
N CYS A 400 17.43 30.49 -8.93
CA CYS A 400 17.74 29.75 -7.70
C CYS A 400 18.51 30.67 -6.73
N ALA A 401 18.04 30.73 -5.49
CA ALA A 401 18.77 31.40 -4.41
C ALA A 401 20.12 30.69 -4.16
N ASP A 402 21.13 31.45 -3.72
CA ASP A 402 22.44 30.88 -3.41
C ASP A 402 22.40 29.84 -2.27
N SER A 403 21.39 29.92 -1.43
CA SER A 403 21.14 28.97 -0.34
C SER A 403 20.57 27.60 -0.80
N ASP A 404 20.06 27.48 -2.02
CA ASP A 404 19.47 26.24 -2.55
C ASP A 404 20.21 25.77 -3.81
N VAL A 405 21.52 25.57 -3.69
CA VAL A 405 22.40 25.10 -4.78
C VAL A 405 21.98 23.72 -5.29
N ASP A 406 21.46 22.88 -4.41
CA ASP A 406 20.99 21.53 -4.75
C ASP A 406 19.79 21.54 -5.71
N ALA A 407 18.92 22.56 -5.62
CA ALA A 407 17.77 22.68 -6.51
C ALA A 407 18.13 23.04 -7.96
N ARG A 408 19.37 23.50 -8.21
CA ARG A 408 19.84 23.86 -9.57
C ARG A 408 19.92 22.68 -10.51
N LEU A 409 20.24 21.49 -9.97
CA LEU A 409 20.41 20.26 -10.75
C LEU A 409 19.43 19.18 -10.28
N PHE A 410 18.65 18.64 -11.19
CA PHE A 410 17.60 17.67 -10.88
C PHE A 410 18.12 16.40 -10.19
N ARG A 411 19.20 15.78 -10.72
CA ARG A 411 19.74 14.54 -10.15
C ARG A 411 20.30 14.70 -8.72
N PRO A 412 21.14 15.71 -8.41
CA PRO A 412 21.57 15.97 -7.05
C PRO A 412 20.40 16.24 -6.10
N LEU A 413 19.41 17.01 -6.52
CA LEU A 413 18.19 17.26 -5.73
C LEU A 413 17.47 15.96 -5.37
N VAL A 414 17.24 15.06 -6.34
CA VAL A 414 16.61 13.75 -6.08
C VAL A 414 17.47 12.91 -5.13
N SER A 415 18.79 12.84 -5.33
CA SER A 415 19.68 12.04 -4.48
C SER A 415 19.69 12.53 -3.03
N ASN A 416 19.78 13.86 -2.81
CA ASN A 416 19.73 14.46 -1.46
C ASN A 416 18.36 14.23 -0.81
N THR A 417 17.29 14.35 -1.58
CA THR A 417 15.92 14.07 -1.10
C THR A 417 15.76 12.60 -0.71
N ARG A 418 16.24 11.65 -1.52
CA ARG A 418 16.21 10.21 -1.19
C ARG A 418 16.92 9.91 0.12
N ARG A 419 18.13 10.48 0.31
CA ARG A 419 18.89 10.30 1.54
C ARG A 419 18.11 10.79 2.76
N ARG A 420 17.56 12.01 2.69
CA ARG A 420 16.73 12.56 3.78
C ARG A 420 15.50 11.72 4.07
N LEU A 421 14.78 11.25 3.04
CA LEU A 421 13.62 10.39 3.21
C LEU A 421 13.96 9.06 3.87
N LEU A 422 15.10 8.45 3.49
CA LEU A 422 15.57 7.19 4.09
C LEU A 422 16.00 7.37 5.55
N GLU A 423 16.44 8.56 5.94
CA GLU A 423 16.86 8.90 7.30
C GLU A 423 15.69 9.34 8.19
N GLN A 424 14.56 9.76 7.62
CA GLN A 424 13.45 10.36 8.37
C GLN A 424 12.11 9.61 8.15
N ASN A 425 11.66 9.45 6.91
CA ASN A 425 10.32 8.93 6.61
C ASN A 425 10.28 7.41 6.43
N PHE A 426 11.38 6.81 5.96
CA PHE A 426 11.53 5.39 5.67
C PHE A 426 12.65 4.72 6.49
N ALA A 427 12.97 5.28 7.66
CA ALA A 427 14.05 4.76 8.51
C ALA A 427 13.73 3.34 9.01
N SER A 428 12.48 3.09 9.39
CA SER A 428 12.01 1.76 9.82
C SER A 428 12.12 0.72 8.70
N GLU A 429 11.71 1.05 7.48
CA GLU A 429 11.79 0.15 6.31
C GLU A 429 13.25 -0.13 5.92
N LEU A 430 14.11 0.89 5.94
CA LEU A 430 15.55 0.76 5.72
C LEU A 430 16.18 -0.13 6.79
N GLN A 431 15.87 0.10 8.06
CA GLN A 431 16.36 -0.71 9.16
C GLN A 431 15.91 -2.17 9.03
N ALA A 432 14.63 -2.41 8.70
CA ALA A 432 14.08 -3.74 8.51
C ALA A 432 14.76 -4.51 7.37
N LEU A 433 15.09 -3.83 6.26
CA LEU A 433 15.88 -4.38 5.16
C LEU A 433 17.30 -4.73 5.62
N CYS A 434 17.99 -3.79 6.27
CA CYS A 434 19.36 -3.98 6.76
C CYS A 434 19.47 -5.11 7.79
N GLN A 435 18.51 -5.24 8.70
CA GLN A 435 18.43 -6.35 9.67
C GLN A 435 18.23 -7.70 8.96
N THR A 436 17.38 -7.75 7.93
CA THR A 436 17.18 -8.98 7.15
C THR A 436 18.48 -9.41 6.45
N LEU A 437 19.18 -8.46 5.82
CA LEU A 437 20.47 -8.71 5.17
C LEU A 437 21.56 -9.09 6.18
N HIS A 438 21.56 -8.50 7.37
CA HIS A 438 22.49 -8.84 8.43
C HIS A 438 22.22 -10.26 8.99
N THR A 439 20.96 -10.64 9.18
CA THR A 439 20.58 -12.01 9.55
C THR A 439 21.05 -13.00 8.49
N LEU A 440 20.89 -12.66 7.21
CA LEU A 440 21.39 -13.46 6.09
C LEU A 440 22.92 -13.56 6.14
N ALA A 441 23.64 -12.45 6.38
CA ALA A 441 25.09 -12.45 6.53
C ALA A 441 25.57 -13.39 7.65
N ARG A 442 24.87 -13.40 8.78
CA ARG A 442 25.17 -14.27 9.92
C ARG A 442 24.90 -15.74 9.66
N SER A 443 24.03 -16.06 8.72
CA SER A 443 23.70 -17.46 8.36
C SER A 443 24.72 -18.13 7.43
N GLU A 444 25.64 -17.36 6.82
CA GLU A 444 26.62 -17.85 5.85
C GLU A 444 28.05 -17.64 6.38
N PRO A 445 28.91 -18.70 6.46
CA PRO A 445 30.27 -18.57 7.01
C PRO A 445 31.14 -17.51 6.32
N ALA A 446 31.00 -17.33 5.00
CA ALA A 446 31.80 -16.39 4.22
C ALA A 446 31.47 -14.91 4.52
N THR A 447 30.31 -14.63 5.06
CA THR A 447 29.80 -13.26 5.28
C THR A 447 29.47 -12.96 6.74
N ARG A 448 29.67 -13.91 7.66
CA ARG A 448 29.25 -13.80 9.07
C ARG A 448 29.85 -12.59 9.82
N ASP A 449 30.98 -12.08 9.36
CA ASP A 449 31.67 -10.95 9.99
C ASP A 449 31.28 -9.59 9.42
N LEU A 450 30.39 -9.56 8.42
CA LEU A 450 29.86 -8.30 7.89
C LEU A 450 28.98 -7.62 8.95
N SER A 451 29.33 -6.37 9.29
CA SER A 451 28.61 -5.63 10.31
C SER A 451 27.32 -5.00 9.77
N LEU A 452 26.30 -4.85 10.65
CA LEU A 452 25.05 -4.18 10.30
C LEU A 452 25.29 -2.77 9.76
N HIS A 453 26.19 -2.01 10.37
CA HIS A 453 26.51 -0.64 9.93
C HIS A 453 27.18 -0.59 8.55
N SER A 454 28.04 -1.57 8.20
CA SER A 454 28.62 -1.66 6.86
C SER A 454 27.55 -1.98 5.82
N ILE A 455 26.65 -2.94 6.12
CA ILE A 455 25.49 -3.26 5.27
C ILE A 455 24.60 -2.04 5.10
N HIS A 456 24.28 -1.32 6.19
CA HIS A 456 23.45 -0.12 6.16
C HIS A 456 24.02 0.96 5.21
N ARG A 457 25.33 1.27 5.31
CA ARG A 457 25.96 2.25 4.40
C ARG A 457 25.85 1.83 2.93
N CYS A 458 26.08 0.55 2.64
CA CYS A 458 25.98 0.02 1.28
C CYS A 458 24.54 0.09 0.74
N VAL A 459 23.56 -0.32 1.53
CA VAL A 459 22.14 -0.29 1.17
C VAL A 459 21.66 1.14 0.95
N LEU A 460 22.03 2.07 1.84
CA LEU A 460 21.68 3.49 1.71
C LEU A 460 22.19 4.06 0.39
N GLU A 461 23.49 3.89 0.06
CA GLU A 461 24.06 4.41 -1.18
C GLU A 461 23.44 3.76 -2.44
N LEU A 462 23.15 2.46 -2.40
CA LEU A 462 22.46 1.77 -3.48
C LEU A 462 21.05 2.34 -3.70
N LEU A 463 20.25 2.52 -2.64
CA LEU A 463 18.90 3.09 -2.72
C LEU A 463 18.90 4.53 -3.24
N VAL A 464 19.83 5.36 -2.75
CA VAL A 464 19.98 6.76 -3.21
C VAL A 464 20.30 6.83 -4.70
N SER A 465 21.07 5.87 -5.23
CA SER A 465 21.55 5.89 -6.62
C SER A 465 20.73 5.00 -7.57
N PHE A 466 19.72 4.28 -7.08
CA PHE A 466 18.97 3.33 -7.90
C PHE A 466 18.15 4.06 -8.98
N PRO A 467 18.29 3.73 -10.28
CA PRO A 467 17.84 4.60 -11.37
C PRO A 467 16.39 4.37 -11.83
N VAL A 468 15.76 3.26 -11.43
CA VAL A 468 14.38 2.90 -11.81
C VAL A 468 13.48 2.79 -10.58
N TYR A 469 12.17 2.68 -10.78
CA TYR A 469 11.22 2.49 -9.68
C TYR A 469 11.50 1.20 -8.91
N ARG A 470 11.74 0.08 -9.62
CA ARG A 470 11.86 -1.22 -8.99
C ARG A 470 12.66 -2.20 -9.85
N SER A 471 13.27 -3.21 -9.22
CA SER A 471 13.70 -4.47 -9.84
C SER A 471 12.69 -5.58 -9.55
N TYR A 472 12.68 -6.64 -10.36
CA TYR A 472 11.68 -7.72 -10.31
C TYR A 472 12.36 -9.07 -10.12
N ALA A 473 13.15 -9.20 -9.04
CA ALA A 473 13.65 -10.49 -8.61
C ALA A 473 12.52 -11.30 -7.98
N ASP A 474 12.45 -12.56 -8.32
CA ASP A 474 11.59 -13.56 -7.70
C ASP A 474 12.39 -14.52 -6.80
N ALA A 475 11.80 -15.65 -6.42
CA ALA A 475 12.47 -16.66 -5.60
C ALA A 475 13.71 -17.25 -6.30
N ASP A 476 13.71 -17.31 -7.63
CA ASP A 476 14.78 -17.89 -8.44
C ASP A 476 15.89 -16.89 -8.80
N GLY A 477 15.63 -15.59 -8.64
CA GLY A 477 16.63 -14.54 -8.87
C GLY A 477 16.12 -13.37 -9.69
N CYS A 478 17.05 -12.56 -10.19
CA CYS A 478 16.77 -11.44 -11.10
C CYS A 478 16.88 -11.85 -12.57
N CYS A 479 16.09 -11.19 -13.42
CA CYS A 479 16.34 -11.21 -14.85
C CYS A 479 17.71 -10.55 -15.17
N PRO A 480 18.31 -10.84 -16.36
CA PRO A 480 19.61 -10.27 -16.73
C PRO A 480 19.65 -8.75 -16.70
N TYR A 481 18.57 -8.08 -17.09
CA TYR A 481 18.45 -6.62 -17.09
C TYR A 481 18.56 -6.06 -15.65
N ASP A 482 17.73 -6.53 -14.72
CA ASP A 482 17.75 -6.08 -13.33
C ASP A 482 19.07 -6.39 -12.63
N ALA A 483 19.62 -7.58 -12.89
CA ALA A 483 20.91 -7.95 -12.33
C ALA A 483 22.06 -7.06 -12.87
N HIS A 484 22.00 -6.64 -14.13
CA HIS A 484 22.93 -5.66 -14.70
C HIS A 484 22.76 -4.30 -14.05
N LEU A 485 21.53 -3.85 -13.88
CA LEU A 485 21.20 -2.57 -13.29
C LEU A 485 21.74 -2.44 -11.85
N ILE A 486 21.48 -3.45 -11.00
CA ILE A 486 21.99 -3.50 -9.63
C ILE A 486 23.52 -3.47 -9.60
N ARG A 487 24.20 -4.25 -10.47
CA ARG A 487 25.67 -4.26 -10.55
C ARG A 487 26.25 -2.93 -11.03
N THR A 488 25.64 -2.31 -12.04
CA THR A 488 26.08 -1.00 -12.54
C THR A 488 25.95 0.07 -11.47
N THR A 489 24.81 0.08 -10.74
CA THR A 489 24.62 0.98 -9.59
C THR A 489 25.68 0.74 -8.52
N ALA A 490 25.97 -0.52 -8.20
CA ALA A 490 27.00 -0.87 -7.23
C ALA A 490 28.41 -0.39 -7.63
N THR A 491 28.75 -0.47 -8.92
CA THR A 491 30.03 0.06 -9.43
C THR A 491 30.12 1.57 -9.18
N GLN A 492 29.06 2.32 -9.49
CA GLN A 492 29.02 3.78 -9.27
C GLN A 492 29.14 4.15 -7.79
N VAL A 493 28.47 3.43 -6.89
CA VAL A 493 28.51 3.75 -5.45
C VAL A 493 29.77 3.27 -4.77
N SER A 494 30.49 2.30 -5.33
CA SER A 494 31.73 1.76 -4.76
C SER A 494 32.82 2.82 -4.57
N GLU A 495 32.80 3.87 -5.39
CA GLU A 495 33.75 5.01 -5.32
C GLU A 495 33.47 5.91 -4.10
N ARG A 496 32.25 5.94 -3.60
CA ARG A 496 31.83 6.75 -2.45
C ARG A 496 31.93 6.00 -1.13
N LEU A 497 32.06 4.68 -1.18
CA LEU A 497 32.17 3.82 -0.01
C LEU A 497 33.63 3.64 0.43
N ARG A 498 33.82 3.43 1.73
CA ARG A 498 35.16 3.09 2.26
C ARG A 498 35.60 1.73 1.74
N ALA A 499 36.90 1.52 1.59
CA ALA A 499 37.46 0.23 1.16
C ALA A 499 36.99 -0.93 2.04
N LEU A 500 36.80 -0.69 3.36
CA LEU A 500 36.30 -1.68 4.32
C LEU A 500 34.83 -2.08 4.11
N ASP A 501 34.03 -1.28 3.39
CA ASP A 501 32.62 -1.59 3.12
C ASP A 501 32.43 -2.40 1.81
N ARG A 502 33.47 -2.54 0.98
CA ARG A 502 33.39 -3.26 -0.30
C ARG A 502 32.95 -4.73 -0.18
N PRO A 503 33.42 -5.52 0.81
CA PRO A 503 32.91 -6.88 1.01
C PRO A 503 31.41 -6.93 1.28
N SER A 504 30.89 -5.97 2.07
CA SER A 504 29.45 -5.85 2.33
C SER A 504 28.67 -5.46 1.07
N LEU A 505 29.19 -4.56 0.24
CA LEU A 505 28.57 -4.19 -1.03
C LEU A 505 28.48 -5.40 -1.98
N LEU A 506 29.57 -6.16 -2.12
CA LEU A 506 29.57 -7.36 -2.98
C LEU A 506 28.56 -8.40 -2.51
N ALA A 507 28.46 -8.65 -1.20
CA ALA A 507 27.50 -9.58 -0.62
C ALA A 507 26.05 -9.10 -0.86
N VAL A 508 25.75 -7.83 -0.56
CA VAL A 508 24.41 -7.24 -0.77
C VAL A 508 24.00 -7.35 -2.25
N VAL A 509 24.89 -6.99 -3.16
CA VAL A 509 24.63 -7.10 -4.62
C VAL A 509 24.38 -8.55 -5.03
N ALA A 510 25.16 -9.51 -4.53
CA ALA A 510 24.96 -10.93 -4.83
C ALA A 510 23.60 -11.44 -4.30
N TRP A 511 23.18 -11.02 -3.13
CA TRP A 511 21.89 -11.41 -2.56
C TRP A 511 20.69 -10.77 -3.28
N LEU A 512 20.82 -9.53 -3.71
CA LEU A 512 19.75 -8.82 -4.41
C LEU A 512 19.63 -9.27 -5.89
N SER A 513 20.76 -9.48 -6.59
CA SER A 513 20.80 -9.74 -8.04
C SER A 513 21.13 -11.18 -8.43
N GLY A 514 21.60 -12.01 -7.51
CA GLY A 514 22.09 -13.36 -7.81
C GLY A 514 20.98 -14.38 -8.07
N ALA A 515 21.28 -15.39 -8.88
CA ALA A 515 20.44 -16.57 -9.03
C ALA A 515 20.36 -17.39 -7.73
N ALA A 516 19.34 -18.24 -7.64
CA ALA A 516 19.22 -19.20 -6.56
C ALA A 516 20.49 -20.05 -6.47
N SER A 517 21.20 -19.99 -5.33
CA SER A 517 22.31 -20.87 -5.04
C SER A 517 21.83 -22.14 -4.34
N ALA A 518 22.69 -23.14 -4.21
CA ALA A 518 22.44 -24.36 -3.42
C ALA A 518 22.40 -24.03 -1.90
N ALA A 519 21.50 -23.14 -1.49
CA ALA A 519 21.31 -22.69 -0.12
C ALA A 519 20.21 -23.48 0.59
N SER A 520 20.24 -23.50 1.92
CA SER A 520 19.18 -24.11 2.73
C SER A 520 17.82 -23.40 2.48
N PRO A 521 16.67 -24.07 2.74
CA PRO A 521 15.35 -23.43 2.63
C PRO A 521 15.26 -22.15 3.45
N ALA A 522 15.80 -22.11 4.67
CA ALA A 522 15.82 -20.93 5.53
C ALA A 522 16.61 -19.77 4.90
N THR A 523 17.77 -20.04 4.33
CA THR A 523 18.58 -19.02 3.64
C THR A 523 17.87 -18.50 2.39
N LYS A 524 17.20 -19.38 1.62
CA LYS A 524 16.38 -18.96 0.47
C LYS A 524 15.24 -18.02 0.89
N GLN A 525 14.57 -18.34 1.98
CA GLN A 525 13.50 -17.50 2.53
C GLN A 525 14.03 -16.12 2.99
N LEU A 526 15.19 -16.06 3.64
CA LEU A 526 15.81 -14.79 4.03
C LEU A 526 16.21 -13.95 2.80
N ARG A 527 16.77 -14.58 1.76
CA ARG A 527 17.09 -13.88 0.50
C ARG A 527 15.84 -13.34 -0.17
N TRP A 528 14.78 -14.15 -0.25
CA TRP A 528 13.49 -13.70 -0.79
C TRP A 528 12.95 -12.51 0.01
N ARG A 529 12.94 -12.60 1.33
CA ARG A 529 12.49 -11.50 2.21
C ARG A 529 13.33 -10.22 2.02
N ALA A 530 14.64 -10.34 1.86
CA ALA A 530 15.52 -9.19 1.60
C ALA A 530 15.20 -8.54 0.25
N ARG A 531 15.03 -9.34 -0.81
CA ARG A 531 14.64 -8.86 -2.15
C ARG A 531 13.28 -8.17 -2.13
N THR A 532 12.29 -8.79 -1.49
CA THR A 532 10.94 -8.22 -1.37
C THR A 532 10.98 -6.87 -0.65
N ARG A 533 11.68 -6.75 0.48
CA ARG A 533 11.84 -5.48 1.20
C ARG A 533 12.56 -4.42 0.39
N TRP A 534 13.62 -4.78 -0.33
CA TRP A 534 14.29 -3.87 -1.27
C TRP A 534 13.33 -3.38 -2.34
N GLN A 535 12.61 -4.29 -2.98
CA GLN A 535 11.73 -4.03 -4.10
C GLN A 535 10.44 -3.28 -3.69
N GLN A 536 10.02 -3.38 -2.44
CA GLN A 536 8.87 -2.65 -1.90
C GLN A 536 9.26 -1.28 -1.31
N LEU A 537 10.56 -1.03 -1.04
CA LEU A 537 11.06 0.26 -0.58
C LEU A 537 11.41 1.20 -1.74
N THR A 538 11.92 0.67 -2.86
CA THR A 538 12.36 1.52 -3.99
C THR A 538 11.23 2.32 -4.67
N PRO A 539 9.99 1.80 -4.88
CA PRO A 539 8.90 2.57 -5.47
C PRO A 539 8.47 3.78 -4.61
N PRO A 540 8.12 3.63 -3.31
CA PRO A 540 7.75 4.75 -2.48
C PRO A 540 8.87 5.79 -2.35
N LEU A 541 10.12 5.34 -2.23
CA LEU A 541 11.27 6.25 -2.19
C LEU A 541 11.39 7.07 -3.48
N THR A 542 11.19 6.44 -4.65
CA THR A 542 11.27 7.13 -5.95
C THR A 542 10.11 8.11 -6.11
N ALA A 543 8.87 7.70 -5.86
CA ALA A 543 7.70 8.57 -5.96
C ALA A 543 7.83 9.79 -5.02
N LYS A 544 8.16 9.56 -3.74
CA LYS A 544 8.26 10.65 -2.77
C LYS A 544 9.43 11.59 -3.04
N SER A 545 10.60 11.06 -3.43
CA SER A 545 11.76 11.90 -3.72
C SER A 545 11.65 12.68 -5.02
N THR A 546 11.09 12.07 -6.06
CA THR A 546 11.03 12.63 -7.40
C THR A 546 9.75 13.43 -7.61
N GLU A 547 8.59 12.76 -7.50
CA GLU A 547 7.31 13.32 -7.91
C GLU A 547 6.69 14.23 -6.84
N ASP A 548 6.81 13.85 -5.56
CA ASP A 548 6.21 14.61 -4.46
C ASP A 548 7.18 15.62 -3.82
N THR A 549 8.45 15.63 -4.21
CA THR A 549 9.42 16.61 -3.68
C THR A 549 10.16 17.33 -4.80
N ALA A 550 10.93 16.63 -5.63
CA ALA A 550 11.80 17.28 -6.61
C ALA A 550 11.00 18.06 -7.66
N PHE A 551 9.85 17.55 -8.12
CA PHE A 551 9.00 18.26 -9.08
C PHE A 551 8.41 19.57 -8.57
N TYR A 552 8.31 19.75 -7.26
CA TYR A 552 7.86 21.01 -6.63
C TYR A 552 9.00 21.99 -6.34
N ARG A 553 10.25 21.51 -6.40
CA ARG A 553 11.45 22.33 -6.14
C ARG A 553 12.26 22.67 -7.40
N TYR A 554 12.19 21.83 -8.43
CA TYR A 554 12.89 22.02 -9.71
C TYR A 554 12.00 22.75 -10.70
N GLY A 555 12.21 24.06 -10.85
CA GLY A 555 11.34 24.94 -11.63
C GLY A 555 11.83 25.27 -13.04
N ARG A 556 12.80 24.51 -13.59
CA ARG A 556 13.38 24.77 -14.92
C ARG A 556 12.30 24.87 -16.02
N LEU A 557 11.37 23.93 -16.05
CA LEU A 557 10.20 23.94 -16.93
C LEU A 557 9.09 23.07 -16.35
N LEU A 558 8.06 23.70 -15.80
CA LEU A 558 7.02 23.01 -15.03
C LEU A 558 6.21 21.99 -15.86
N SER A 559 6.03 22.21 -17.16
CA SER A 559 5.35 21.26 -18.06
C SER A 559 6.06 19.92 -18.23
N ARG A 560 7.32 19.80 -17.74
CA ARG A 560 8.06 18.54 -17.69
C ARG A 560 8.06 17.89 -16.31
N ASN A 561 7.40 18.50 -15.32
CA ASN A 561 7.35 17.98 -13.94
C ASN A 561 6.04 17.23 -13.71
N GLU A 562 5.81 16.16 -14.44
CA GLU A 562 4.64 15.28 -14.32
C GLU A 562 5.03 13.85 -13.98
N VAL A 563 4.10 13.10 -13.36
CA VAL A 563 4.31 11.70 -12.97
C VAL A 563 4.85 10.90 -14.14
N GLY A 564 5.92 10.16 -13.91
CA GLY A 564 6.60 9.37 -14.91
C GLY A 564 7.54 10.15 -15.85
N SER A 565 7.60 11.50 -15.71
CA SER A 565 8.46 12.31 -16.57
C SER A 565 9.90 12.43 -16.04
N MET A 566 10.82 12.73 -16.96
CA MET A 566 12.22 13.02 -16.67
C MET A 566 12.51 14.51 -16.96
N PRO A 567 12.40 15.41 -15.97
CA PRO A 567 12.58 16.86 -16.17
C PRO A 567 13.98 17.25 -16.67
N ALA A 568 14.99 16.43 -16.41
CA ALA A 568 16.34 16.65 -16.94
C ALA A 568 16.39 16.55 -18.46
N GLN A 569 15.49 15.77 -19.08
CA GLN A 569 15.34 15.63 -20.53
C GLN A 569 14.25 16.57 -21.03
N LEU A 570 14.65 17.68 -21.65
CA LEU A 570 13.72 18.72 -22.09
C LEU A 570 12.86 18.23 -23.27
N ALA A 571 13.50 17.66 -24.31
CA ALA A 571 12.86 17.34 -25.56
C ALA A 571 13.28 15.97 -26.11
N LEU A 572 12.45 15.42 -26.98
CA LEU A 572 12.72 14.22 -27.77
C LEU A 572 12.57 14.49 -29.26
N SER A 573 13.36 13.78 -30.08
CA SER A 573 13.22 13.84 -31.54
C SER A 573 11.99 13.05 -32.03
N SER A 574 11.46 13.43 -33.20
CA SER A 574 10.39 12.67 -33.86
C SER A 574 10.78 11.22 -34.15
N ASP A 575 12.05 10.98 -34.53
CA ASP A 575 12.56 9.62 -34.74
C ASP A 575 12.51 8.77 -33.47
N HIS A 576 12.76 9.37 -32.32
CA HIS A 576 12.64 8.66 -31.03
C HIS A 576 11.18 8.29 -30.77
N LEU A 577 10.26 9.24 -30.93
CA LEU A 577 8.82 9.00 -30.74
C LEU A 577 8.30 7.89 -31.68
N HIS A 578 8.72 7.91 -32.96
CA HIS A 578 8.33 6.86 -33.93
C HIS A 578 8.86 5.48 -33.53
N ARG A 579 10.12 5.37 -33.11
CA ARG A 579 10.68 4.09 -32.64
C ARG A 579 9.96 3.59 -31.41
N TYR A 580 9.70 4.45 -30.44
CA TYR A 580 8.95 4.12 -29.24
C TYR A 580 7.52 3.64 -29.57
N ALA A 581 6.80 4.37 -30.45
CA ALA A 581 5.46 4.00 -30.86
C ALA A 581 5.42 2.65 -31.59
N ALA A 582 6.38 2.39 -32.49
CA ALA A 582 6.50 1.12 -33.21
C ALA A 582 6.79 -0.05 -32.25
N GLN A 583 7.72 0.13 -31.31
CA GLN A 583 8.07 -0.88 -30.32
C GLN A 583 6.89 -1.20 -29.37
N ARG A 584 6.20 -0.17 -28.88
CA ARG A 584 5.01 -0.35 -28.06
C ARG A 584 3.89 -1.04 -28.82
N HIS A 585 3.63 -0.65 -30.08
CA HIS A 585 2.62 -1.31 -30.92
C HIS A 585 2.95 -2.80 -31.14
N TYR A 586 4.21 -3.14 -31.27
CA TYR A 586 4.64 -4.54 -31.44
C TYR A 586 4.40 -5.39 -30.18
N HIS A 587 4.73 -4.86 -28.99
CA HIS A 587 4.66 -5.63 -27.75
C HIS A 587 3.32 -5.48 -27.02
N PHE A 588 2.73 -4.28 -27.03
CA PHE A 588 1.52 -3.92 -26.28
C PHE A 588 0.61 -3.04 -27.14
N PRO A 589 0.00 -3.60 -28.21
CA PRO A 589 -0.84 -2.83 -29.13
C PRO A 589 -2.06 -2.20 -28.46
N ASP A 590 -2.53 -2.79 -27.37
CA ASP A 590 -3.71 -2.37 -26.60
C ASP A 590 -3.36 -1.55 -25.35
N ALA A 591 -2.10 -1.13 -25.16
CA ALA A 591 -1.72 -0.29 -24.02
C ALA A 591 -2.50 1.05 -24.02
N MET A 592 -2.82 1.55 -22.83
CA MET A 592 -3.50 2.84 -22.71
C MET A 592 -2.56 3.99 -23.09
N LEU A 593 -3.10 5.02 -23.75
CA LEU A 593 -2.39 6.22 -24.18
C LEU A 593 -2.89 7.42 -23.37
N SER A 594 -2.46 7.52 -22.12
CA SER A 594 -2.88 8.63 -21.27
C SER A 594 -2.21 9.93 -21.71
N THR A 595 -3.00 11.00 -21.81
CA THR A 595 -2.53 12.38 -21.97
C THR A 595 -2.80 13.21 -20.72
N ALA A 596 -3.68 12.72 -19.86
CA ALA A 596 -3.98 13.23 -18.53
C ALA A 596 -4.41 12.09 -17.61
N THR A 597 -4.08 12.17 -16.33
CA THR A 597 -4.49 11.23 -15.28
C THR A 597 -4.94 11.99 -14.04
N HIS A 598 -5.48 11.28 -13.03
CA HIS A 598 -5.84 11.85 -11.73
C HIS A 598 -4.61 12.21 -10.86
N ASP A 599 -3.40 11.75 -11.25
CA ASP A 599 -2.14 12.02 -10.53
C ASP A 599 -1.36 13.21 -11.09
N HIS A 600 -1.91 13.93 -12.06
CA HIS A 600 -1.28 15.13 -12.62
C HIS A 600 -0.92 16.14 -11.53
N LYS A 601 0.29 16.68 -11.63
CA LYS A 601 0.79 17.70 -10.69
C LYS A 601 0.39 19.12 -11.11
N ARG A 602 -0.01 19.29 -12.39
CA ARG A 602 -0.33 20.60 -13.00
C ARG A 602 -1.71 20.58 -13.67
#